data_65ff2be5aa0fc7361ee02178d429d88a
#
_entry.id   65ff2be5aa0fc7361ee02178d429d88a
#
_cell.length_a   1.000
_cell.length_b   1.000
_cell.length_c   1.000
_cell.angle_alpha   90.00
_cell.angle_beta   90.00
_cell.angle_gamma   90.00
#
_symmetry.space_group_name_H-M   'P 1'
#
loop_
_entity.id
_entity.type
_entity.pdbx_description
1 polymer ?
#
loop_
_entity_poly.entity_id
_entity_poly.type
_entity_poly.pdbx_seq_one_letter_code
_entity_poly.pdbx_strand_id
1 'polypeptide(L)'
;MCDLLAALNMKTGSTLIVVMMLSFSGLGCIHTNSGVGGAEESLNTDTGIFVTGPDGESLDIPPLPLEFVFSDVGEEGAEPSIGITSSGCIFFIAFEKVMRSCDFGQSWEEVTGPECSFTTSDPYGWVDPVTDRIFNVQMQGLETSWICWSDDDGESWLGNPHDSGTTPLNDHIKLATGPWTSSGYGIGGSLSQSFYDQAVYYCYNKGVGIFCFTSFDGGATFEAGGQIFGLATSNGGLHGAITSAPDGTVYVTPRVETPTVIVSKDNGFTWDEHSMGEDVGTPYPRKNSEVATDTQSNAYHIWTGGDEGVYMSRSIDSGETWEQTSIRISPKEVISTTFPQVDAGDPGKIAITYLGSENSSELGKPDIDGENWTGNAHYATTNVSYYLYITFSLNALDS
;
A
#
# COMPACT_ATOMS: atom_id res chain seq x y z
N MET A 1 17.36 -8.90 2.24
CA MET A 1 17.10 -8.12 3.45
C MET A 1 15.73 -7.54 3.20
N CYS A 2 14.70 -7.99 3.87
CA CYS A 2 13.37 -7.40 3.69
C CYS A 2 13.20 -6.34 4.77
N ASP A 3 13.23 -5.09 4.39
CA ASP A 3 12.94 -3.97 5.27
C ASP A 3 11.46 -3.63 5.09
N LEU A 4 10.67 -3.84 6.13
CA LEU A 4 9.26 -3.47 6.15
C LEU A 4 9.08 -2.18 6.93
N LEU A 5 8.43 -1.20 6.32
CA LEU A 5 8.02 0.02 6.97
C LEU A 5 6.49 0.13 7.00
N ALA A 6 5.95 0.48 8.16
CA ALA A 6 4.55 0.85 8.31
C ALA A 6 4.46 2.28 8.84
N ALA A 7 3.74 3.15 8.15
CA ALA A 7 3.44 4.50 8.62
C ALA A 7 2.02 4.55 9.21
N LEU A 8 1.89 5.09 10.40
CA LEU A 8 0.62 5.25 11.09
C LEU A 8 0.36 6.73 11.37
N ASN A 9 -0.76 7.23 10.89
CA ASN A 9 -1.21 8.59 11.25
C ASN A 9 -2.13 8.51 12.48
N MET A 10 -1.73 9.19 13.53
CA MET A 10 -2.51 9.27 14.76
C MET A 10 -3.10 10.65 14.96
N LYS A 11 -4.33 10.71 15.46
CA LYS A 11 -5.14 11.92 15.71
C LYS A 11 -4.51 13.00 16.65
N THR A 12 -3.27 12.82 17.07
CA THR A 12 -2.58 13.68 18.05
C THR A 12 -1.38 14.44 17.50
N GLY A 13 -1.30 14.63 16.18
CA GLY A 13 -0.30 15.52 15.60
C GLY A 13 1.11 14.97 15.45
N SER A 14 1.32 13.67 15.61
CA SER A 14 2.62 13.04 15.37
C SER A 14 2.44 11.82 14.46
N THR A 15 3.27 11.72 13.42
CA THR A 15 3.34 10.53 12.57
C THR A 15 4.39 9.59 13.12
N LEU A 16 3.99 8.37 13.44
CA LEU A 16 4.86 7.33 13.93
C LEU A 16 5.22 6.39 12.79
N ILE A 17 6.51 6.25 12.50
CA ILE A 17 7.04 5.26 11.57
C ILE A 17 7.65 4.11 12.36
N VAL A 18 7.33 2.89 11.98
CA VAL A 18 7.93 1.69 12.53
C VAL A 18 8.91 1.13 11.50
N VAL A 19 10.20 1.24 11.76
CA VAL A 19 11.24 0.62 10.94
C VAL A 19 11.56 -0.75 11.53
N MET A 20 11.43 -1.80 10.73
CA MET A 20 11.75 -3.16 11.15
C MET A 20 13.01 -3.68 10.48
N MET A 21 13.97 -4.07 11.29
CA MET A 21 15.10 -4.87 10.83
C MET A 21 14.86 -6.33 11.18
N LEU A 22 14.89 -7.21 10.18
CA LEU A 22 14.75 -8.64 10.35
C LEU A 22 16.08 -9.35 10.09
N SER A 23 16.64 -9.98 11.12
CA SER A 23 17.68 -10.98 10.95
C SER A 23 17.05 -12.37 11.02
N PHE A 24 17.02 -13.09 9.90
CA PHE A 24 16.31 -14.37 9.79
C PHE A 24 17.15 -15.58 10.21
N SER A 25 16.56 -16.39 11.08
CA SER A 25 16.83 -17.82 11.19
C SER A 25 15.50 -18.54 11.44
N GLY A 26 14.84 -18.90 10.35
CA GLY A 26 13.82 -19.94 10.18
C GLY A 26 12.59 -20.01 11.09
N LEU A 27 11.42 -20.20 10.46
CA LEU A 27 10.15 -20.76 10.92
C LEU A 27 8.97 -19.81 11.27
N GLY A 28 7.87 -19.96 10.55
CA GLY A 28 6.49 -19.63 10.96
C GLY A 28 5.99 -18.21 10.72
N CYS A 29 4.68 -18.03 10.76
CA CYS A 29 4.04 -16.72 10.82
C CYS A 29 4.18 -16.11 12.22
N ILE A 30 4.55 -14.83 12.30
CA ILE A 30 4.76 -14.14 13.57
C ILE A 30 3.84 -12.93 13.62
N HIS A 31 3.07 -12.85 14.70
CA HIS A 31 2.26 -11.67 15.01
C HIS A 31 2.87 -10.90 16.16
N THR A 32 3.02 -9.61 16.01
CA THR A 32 3.41 -8.75 17.11
C THR A 32 2.30 -7.73 17.39
N ASN A 33 1.92 -7.61 18.64
CA ASN A 33 0.94 -6.64 19.08
C ASN A 33 1.64 -5.54 19.87
N SER A 34 1.69 -4.32 19.34
CA SER A 34 2.14 -3.14 20.07
C SER A 34 0.95 -2.20 20.28
N GLY A 35 0.52 -2.03 21.53
CA GLY A 35 -0.54 -1.07 21.87
C GLY A 35 0.00 0.35 21.83
N VAL A 36 -0.62 1.23 21.06
CA VAL A 36 -0.31 2.66 21.04
C VAL A 36 -1.40 3.39 21.80
N GLY A 37 -1.13 3.77 23.03
CA GLY A 37 -2.01 4.60 23.87
C GLY A 37 -1.66 6.08 23.75
N GLY A 38 -2.67 6.96 23.82
CA GLY A 38 -2.52 8.41 23.65
C GLY A 38 -1.62 9.07 24.70
N ALA A 39 -1.13 10.21 24.27
CA ALA A 39 -0.22 11.18 24.89
C ALA A 39 0.13 10.98 26.39
N GLU A 40 1.43 10.92 26.67
CA GLU A 40 2.12 10.99 27.97
C GLU A 40 2.16 9.72 28.86
N GLU A 41 1.65 8.58 28.45
CA GLU A 41 2.01 7.35 29.14
C GLU A 41 3.19 6.68 28.43
N SER A 42 4.19 6.29 29.20
CA SER A 42 5.31 5.49 28.75
C SER A 42 4.82 4.37 27.84
N LEU A 43 5.34 4.32 26.60
CA LEU A 43 5.10 3.24 25.67
C LEU A 43 5.19 1.91 26.44
N ASN A 44 4.05 1.28 26.66
CA ASN A 44 4.02 -0.04 27.26
C ASN A 44 4.49 -1.01 26.17
N THR A 45 5.78 -1.34 26.20
CA THR A 45 6.42 -2.30 25.31
C THR A 45 6.09 -3.73 25.66
N ASP A 46 4.88 -4.01 26.11
CA ASP A 46 4.39 -5.38 26.25
C ASP A 46 4.13 -5.92 24.84
N THR A 47 5.21 -6.22 24.14
CA THR A 47 5.19 -6.87 22.84
C THR A 47 4.84 -8.33 23.03
N GLY A 48 3.54 -8.64 22.96
CA GLY A 48 3.10 -10.02 22.84
C GLY A 48 3.46 -10.51 21.42
N ILE A 49 4.41 -11.45 21.31
CA ILE A 49 4.66 -12.14 20.04
C ILE A 49 3.78 -13.38 20.01
N PHE A 50 2.87 -13.42 19.05
CA PHE A 50 2.03 -14.57 18.82
C PHE A 50 2.44 -15.22 17.50
N VAL A 51 2.60 -16.53 17.50
CA VAL A 51 2.79 -17.29 16.26
C VAL A 51 1.54 -18.11 16.04
N THR A 52 0.95 -17.97 14.88
CA THR A 52 -0.25 -18.73 14.52
C THR A 52 0.07 -19.81 13.51
N GLY A 53 -0.51 -20.97 13.72
CA GLY A 53 -0.53 -22.05 12.74
C GLY A 53 -1.50 -21.78 11.59
N PRO A 54 -1.58 -22.69 10.59
CA PRO A 54 -2.42 -22.55 9.40
C PRO A 54 -3.93 -22.32 9.70
N ASP A 55 -4.38 -22.77 10.85
CA ASP A 55 -5.79 -22.64 11.29
C ASP A 55 -6.04 -21.41 12.19
N GLY A 56 -5.06 -20.50 12.30
CA GLY A 56 -5.14 -19.34 13.18
C GLY A 56 -5.03 -19.69 14.68
N GLU A 57 -4.51 -20.87 15.02
CA GLU A 57 -4.23 -21.23 16.41
C GLU A 57 -2.93 -20.59 16.88
N SER A 58 -2.94 -20.04 18.09
CA SER A 58 -1.72 -19.49 18.71
C SER A 58 -0.75 -20.62 18.99
N LEU A 59 0.48 -20.51 18.47
CA LEU A 59 1.57 -21.44 18.72
C LEU A 59 2.48 -20.89 19.83
N ASP A 60 2.83 -21.74 20.79
CA ASP A 60 3.79 -21.39 21.84
C ASP A 60 5.22 -21.54 21.28
N ILE A 61 5.70 -20.48 20.62
CA ILE A 61 7.06 -20.43 20.08
C ILE A 61 7.88 -19.42 20.88
N PRO A 62 9.18 -19.70 21.15
CA PRO A 62 10.03 -18.74 21.84
C PRO A 62 10.05 -17.40 21.11
N PRO A 63 10.01 -16.26 21.83
CA PRO A 63 10.02 -14.95 21.22
C PRO A 63 11.25 -14.79 20.31
N LEU A 64 11.00 -14.37 19.07
CA LEU A 64 12.07 -13.98 18.17
C LEU A 64 12.73 -12.69 18.69
N PRO A 65 14.03 -12.53 18.53
CA PRO A 65 14.70 -11.28 18.86
C PRO A 65 14.37 -10.22 17.79
N LEU A 66 13.13 -9.73 17.81
CA LEU A 66 12.68 -8.60 16.98
C LEU A 66 12.80 -7.34 17.82
N GLU A 67 13.59 -6.40 17.35
CA GLU A 67 13.68 -5.08 17.95
C GLU A 67 12.88 -4.10 17.07
N PHE A 68 11.86 -3.47 17.66
CA PHE A 68 11.10 -2.42 17.00
C PHE A 68 11.70 -1.07 17.32
N VAL A 69 12.01 -0.32 16.28
CA VAL A 69 12.44 1.07 16.41
C VAL A 69 11.27 1.97 16.09
N PHE A 70 10.88 2.80 17.05
CA PHE A 70 9.88 3.84 16.85
C PHE A 70 10.60 5.16 16.59
N SER A 71 10.19 5.84 15.52
CA SER A 71 10.79 7.09 15.12
C SER A 71 9.71 8.15 14.93
N ASP A 72 9.92 9.33 15.49
CA ASP A 72 9.11 10.51 15.24
C ASP A 72 9.72 11.28 14.06
N VAL A 73 8.98 11.38 12.98
CA VAL A 73 9.40 12.13 11.78
C VAL A 73 9.39 13.64 12.03
N GLY A 74 8.65 14.10 13.04
CA GLY A 74 8.52 15.54 13.38
C GLY A 74 7.53 16.29 12.50
N GLU A 75 6.81 15.60 11.60
CA GLU A 75 5.83 16.20 10.71
C GLU A 75 4.51 15.43 10.73
N GLU A 76 3.41 16.16 10.56
CA GLU A 76 2.10 15.57 10.37
C GLU A 76 1.93 15.12 8.92
N GLY A 77 1.20 14.03 8.69
CA GLY A 77 0.88 13.53 7.35
C GLY A 77 -0.58 13.16 7.22
N ALA A 78 -1.15 13.37 6.04
CA ALA A 78 -2.37 12.73 5.60
C ALA A 78 -2.01 11.80 4.45
N GLU A 79 -2.62 10.60 4.42
CA GLU A 79 -2.34 9.56 3.43
C GLU A 79 -0.83 9.31 3.23
N PRO A 80 -0.10 9.06 4.32
CA PRO A 80 1.35 8.99 4.25
C PRO A 80 1.80 7.82 3.39
N SER A 81 2.86 8.03 2.64
CA SER A 81 3.54 7.00 1.88
C SER A 81 5.03 6.98 2.20
N ILE A 82 5.62 5.83 2.04
CA ILE A 82 7.01 5.59 2.41
C ILE A 82 7.69 4.74 1.34
N GLY A 83 8.98 4.97 1.15
CA GLY A 83 9.82 4.16 0.30
C GLY A 83 11.26 4.15 0.79
N ILE A 84 12.03 3.16 0.34
CA ILE A 84 13.43 2.99 0.73
C ILE A 84 14.28 2.80 -0.52
N THR A 85 15.38 3.53 -0.59
CA THR A 85 16.38 3.36 -1.65
C THR A 85 17.28 2.16 -1.38
N SER A 86 17.99 1.70 -2.40
CA SER A 86 18.99 0.62 -2.27
C SER A 86 20.13 0.96 -1.31
N SER A 87 20.38 2.25 -1.08
CA SER A 87 21.34 2.75 -0.09
C SER A 87 20.84 2.63 1.36
N GLY A 88 19.53 2.36 1.57
CA GLY A 88 18.89 2.29 2.88
C GLY A 88 18.37 3.64 3.38
N CYS A 89 18.35 4.68 2.55
CA CYS A 89 17.69 5.93 2.89
C CYS A 89 16.17 5.79 2.78
N ILE A 90 15.47 6.23 3.80
CA ILE A 90 14.02 6.17 3.94
C ILE A 90 13.45 7.52 3.54
N PHE A 91 12.44 7.50 2.67
CA PHE A 91 11.70 8.69 2.26
C PHE A 91 10.25 8.57 2.74
N PHE A 92 9.78 9.58 3.42
CA PHE A 92 8.42 9.69 3.92
C PHE A 92 7.77 10.96 3.36
N ILE A 93 6.61 10.81 2.75
CA ILE A 93 5.84 11.93 2.22
C ILE A 93 4.76 12.32 3.22
N ALA A 94 4.78 13.58 3.67
CA ALA A 94 3.87 14.16 4.65
C ALA A 94 3.28 15.46 4.10
N PHE A 95 2.05 15.42 3.62
CA PHE A 95 1.44 16.55 2.90
C PHE A 95 2.34 17.07 1.77
N GLU A 96 2.78 18.33 1.85
CA GLU A 96 3.69 18.94 0.87
C GLU A 96 5.18 18.63 1.12
N LYS A 97 5.51 17.92 2.18
CA LYS A 97 6.89 17.71 2.61
C LYS A 97 7.39 16.31 2.25
N VAL A 98 8.64 16.25 1.84
CA VAL A 98 9.40 15.02 1.71
C VAL A 98 10.45 14.98 2.81
N MET A 99 10.33 13.99 3.68
CA MET A 99 11.25 13.76 4.79
C MET A 99 12.18 12.61 4.46
N ARG A 100 13.48 12.76 4.71
CA ARG A 100 14.51 11.75 4.47
C ARG A 100 15.17 11.34 5.79
N SER A 101 15.45 10.05 5.93
CA SER A 101 16.33 9.51 6.96
C SER A 101 17.29 8.50 6.33
N CYS A 102 18.61 8.68 6.53
CA CYS A 102 19.63 7.74 6.08
C CYS A 102 20.34 7.04 7.26
N ASP A 103 19.74 7.05 8.43
CA ASP A 103 20.24 6.44 9.67
C ASP A 103 19.20 5.53 10.35
N PHE A 104 18.35 4.89 9.53
CA PHE A 104 17.29 4.00 9.98
C PHE A 104 16.23 4.68 10.87
N GLY A 105 15.87 5.92 10.53
CA GLY A 105 14.83 6.68 11.23
C GLY A 105 15.30 7.32 12.55
N GLN A 106 16.59 7.34 12.84
CA GLN A 106 17.10 7.99 14.07
C GLN A 106 17.05 9.51 13.96
N SER A 107 17.22 10.06 12.76
CA SER A 107 17.05 11.46 12.46
C SER A 107 16.36 11.66 11.11
N TRP A 108 15.66 12.78 10.98
CA TRP A 108 14.92 13.14 9.77
C TRP A 108 15.26 14.56 9.35
N GLU A 109 15.32 14.77 8.04
CA GLU A 109 15.51 16.08 7.44
C GLU A 109 14.51 16.30 6.31
N GLU A 110 14.07 17.54 6.11
CA GLU A 110 13.22 17.91 4.99
C GLU A 110 14.07 18.11 3.74
N VAL A 111 13.72 17.40 2.65
CA VAL A 111 14.39 17.47 1.35
C VAL A 111 13.43 17.86 0.21
N THR A 112 12.36 18.56 0.53
CA THR A 112 11.34 18.98 -0.44
C THR A 112 11.93 20.00 -1.42
N GLY A 113 11.85 19.75 -2.72
CA GLY A 113 12.19 20.75 -3.74
C GLY A 113 11.18 21.89 -3.77
N PRO A 114 11.62 23.14 -3.87
CA PRO A 114 10.72 24.30 -3.87
C PRO A 114 9.71 24.29 -5.01
N GLU A 115 10.05 23.70 -6.15
CA GLU A 115 9.16 23.47 -7.31
C GLU A 115 8.16 22.34 -7.10
N CYS A 116 8.33 21.55 -6.05
CA CYS A 116 7.53 20.36 -5.71
C CYS A 116 6.89 20.46 -4.34
N SER A 117 6.77 21.68 -3.79
CA SER A 117 6.14 21.95 -2.51
C SER A 117 4.80 22.66 -2.73
N PHE A 118 3.78 21.89 -3.05
CA PHE A 118 2.42 22.38 -3.20
C PHE A 118 1.56 21.90 -2.04
N THR A 119 0.77 22.78 -1.48
CA THR A 119 -0.18 22.39 -0.42
C THR A 119 -1.18 21.38 -0.99
N THR A 120 -1.17 20.20 -0.44
CA THR A 120 -2.08 19.10 -0.78
C THR A 120 -2.51 18.36 0.49
N SER A 121 -3.70 17.80 0.49
CA SER A 121 -4.17 16.86 1.51
C SER A 121 -4.12 15.39 1.04
N ASP A 122 -3.71 15.16 -0.21
CA ASP A 122 -3.67 13.86 -0.85
C ASP A 122 -2.32 13.71 -1.60
N PRO A 123 -1.20 13.52 -0.84
CA PRO A 123 0.11 13.27 -1.39
C PRO A 123 0.29 11.77 -1.71
N TYR A 124 1.22 11.45 -2.58
CA TYR A 124 1.69 10.09 -2.75
C TYR A 124 3.19 10.06 -3.05
N GLY A 125 3.91 9.15 -2.40
CA GLY A 125 5.33 8.92 -2.62
C GLY A 125 5.61 7.50 -3.08
N TRP A 126 6.60 7.36 -3.93
CA TRP A 126 7.10 6.09 -4.41
C TRP A 126 8.62 6.16 -4.59
N VAL A 127 9.33 5.11 -4.22
CA VAL A 127 10.74 4.92 -4.56
C VAL A 127 10.82 3.77 -5.55
N ASP A 128 11.40 4.04 -6.71
CA ASP A 128 11.64 3.00 -7.71
C ASP A 128 12.72 2.02 -7.19
N PRO A 129 12.41 0.74 -7.00
CA PRO A 129 13.34 -0.21 -6.39
C PRO A 129 14.53 -0.58 -7.27
N VAL A 130 14.54 -0.16 -8.54
CA VAL A 130 15.59 -0.45 -9.50
C VAL A 130 16.53 0.73 -9.72
N THR A 131 15.98 1.94 -9.80
CA THR A 131 16.73 3.15 -10.13
C THR A 131 16.99 4.06 -8.94
N ASP A 132 16.35 3.79 -7.81
CA ASP A 132 16.32 4.66 -6.62
C ASP A 132 15.68 6.04 -6.88
N ARG A 133 15.01 6.24 -8.02
CA ARG A 133 14.26 7.47 -8.27
C ARG A 133 13.13 7.61 -7.26
N ILE A 134 13.07 8.78 -6.63
CA ILE A 134 12.04 9.12 -5.65
C ILE A 134 10.98 9.94 -6.37
N PHE A 135 9.73 9.51 -6.31
CA PHE A 135 8.58 10.26 -6.79
C PHE A 135 7.85 10.92 -5.63
N ASN A 136 7.50 12.18 -5.80
CA ASN A 136 6.61 12.95 -4.93
C ASN A 136 5.45 13.47 -5.79
N VAL A 137 4.26 12.91 -5.58
CA VAL A 137 3.06 13.27 -6.32
C VAL A 137 2.14 14.06 -5.43
N GLN A 138 1.71 15.23 -5.88
CA GLN A 138 0.87 16.14 -5.12
C GLN A 138 -0.39 16.50 -5.91
N MET A 139 -1.52 16.02 -5.46
CA MET A 139 -2.82 16.31 -6.07
C MET A 139 -3.23 17.74 -5.78
N GLN A 140 -3.70 18.44 -6.80
CA GLN A 140 -4.09 19.83 -6.74
C GLN A 140 -5.56 20.02 -7.12
N GLY A 141 -6.37 20.36 -6.15
CA GLY A 141 -7.78 20.77 -6.36
C GLY A 141 -8.67 19.69 -6.99
N LEU A 142 -8.33 18.41 -6.88
CA LEU A 142 -8.99 17.29 -7.55
C LEU A 142 -8.97 17.36 -9.10
N GLU A 143 -8.10 18.15 -9.68
CA GLU A 143 -8.04 18.35 -11.13
C GLU A 143 -6.72 17.93 -11.74
N THR A 144 -5.63 18.25 -11.08
CA THR A 144 -4.26 18.06 -11.59
C THR A 144 -3.40 17.44 -10.51
N SER A 145 -2.47 16.58 -10.89
CA SER A 145 -1.38 16.15 -10.04
C SER A 145 -0.07 16.74 -10.51
N TRP A 146 0.70 17.26 -9.58
CA TRP A 146 2.07 17.64 -9.84
C TRP A 146 2.95 16.43 -9.52
N ILE A 147 3.60 15.88 -10.53
CA ILE A 147 4.44 14.69 -10.40
C ILE A 147 5.89 15.14 -10.43
N CYS A 148 6.54 15.02 -9.29
CA CYS A 148 7.94 15.35 -9.11
C CYS A 148 8.78 14.09 -8.95
N TRP A 149 10.06 14.20 -9.32
CA TRP A 149 11.03 13.15 -9.09
C TRP A 149 12.42 13.71 -8.76
N SER A 150 13.18 12.90 -8.02
CA SER A 150 14.59 13.13 -7.70
C SER A 150 15.41 11.88 -8.01
N ASP A 151 16.58 12.06 -8.60
CA ASP A 151 17.55 11.01 -8.91
C ASP A 151 18.82 11.12 -8.03
N ASP A 152 18.79 11.97 -7.01
CA ASP A 152 19.95 12.30 -6.16
C ASP A 152 19.56 12.38 -4.67
N ASP A 153 18.77 11.41 -4.21
CA ASP A 153 18.33 11.29 -2.81
C ASP A 153 17.60 12.55 -2.27
N GLY A 154 16.89 13.27 -3.14
CA GLY A 154 16.11 14.45 -2.76
C GLY A 154 16.89 15.77 -2.76
N GLU A 155 18.17 15.79 -3.20
CA GLU A 155 18.97 17.02 -3.27
C GLU A 155 18.48 17.96 -4.37
N SER A 156 17.99 17.41 -5.49
CA SER A 156 17.34 18.19 -6.54
C SER A 156 16.10 17.51 -7.07
N TRP A 157 15.14 18.31 -7.54
CA TRP A 157 13.87 17.84 -8.02
C TRP A 157 13.54 18.39 -9.39
N LEU A 158 12.87 17.58 -10.19
CA LEU A 158 12.19 17.96 -11.42
C LEU A 158 10.72 17.62 -11.28
N GLY A 159 9.85 18.30 -12.03
CA GLY A 159 8.42 18.01 -11.93
C GLY A 159 7.62 18.55 -13.10
N ASN A 160 6.54 17.84 -13.42
CA ASN A 160 5.58 18.22 -14.44
C ASN A 160 4.14 18.03 -13.94
N PRO A 161 3.20 18.86 -14.38
CA PRO A 161 1.80 18.64 -14.10
C PRO A 161 1.26 17.50 -14.97
N HIS A 162 0.41 16.67 -14.39
CA HIS A 162 -0.45 15.74 -15.09
C HIS A 162 -1.90 16.20 -14.95
N ASP A 163 -2.50 16.65 -16.05
CA ASP A 163 -3.89 17.12 -16.09
C ASP A 163 -4.84 15.92 -16.27
N SER A 164 -5.85 15.81 -15.42
CA SER A 164 -6.88 14.77 -15.54
C SER A 164 -7.83 14.99 -16.74
N GLY A 165 -7.62 16.04 -17.52
CA GLY A 165 -8.41 16.38 -18.70
C GLY A 165 -9.75 17.05 -18.37
N THR A 166 -10.71 16.97 -19.28
CA THR A 166 -11.98 17.73 -19.21
C THR A 166 -12.95 17.28 -18.13
N THR A 167 -12.71 16.15 -17.48
CA THR A 167 -13.54 15.67 -16.37
C THR A 167 -12.71 15.82 -15.09
N PRO A 168 -13.01 16.82 -14.24
CA PRO A 168 -12.34 16.95 -12.97
C PRO A 168 -12.65 15.73 -12.09
N LEU A 169 -11.86 15.44 -11.17
CA LEU A 169 -11.70 14.40 -10.17
C LEU A 169 -10.46 13.58 -10.49
N ASN A 170 -9.43 13.92 -9.75
CA ASN A 170 -8.21 13.19 -9.64
C ASN A 170 -8.03 12.96 -8.14
N ASP A 171 -8.37 11.79 -7.66
CA ASP A 171 -8.49 11.46 -6.24
C ASP A 171 -7.93 10.06 -5.97
N HIS A 172 -7.44 9.82 -4.78
CA HIS A 172 -6.77 8.56 -4.43
C HIS A 172 -5.68 8.16 -5.44
N ILE A 173 -4.73 9.06 -5.62
CA ILE A 173 -3.63 8.90 -6.55
C ILE A 173 -2.67 7.78 -6.11
N LYS A 174 -2.20 7.00 -7.06
CA LYS A 174 -1.18 5.95 -6.85
C LYS A 174 -0.20 5.95 -8.01
N LEU A 175 1.08 5.65 -7.70
CA LEU A 175 2.13 5.52 -8.67
C LEU A 175 2.95 4.27 -8.37
N ALA A 176 3.38 3.57 -9.39
CA ALA A 176 4.33 2.47 -9.29
C ALA A 176 5.26 2.46 -10.50
N THR A 177 6.39 1.80 -10.36
CA THR A 177 7.34 1.54 -11.44
C THR A 177 7.54 0.05 -11.62
N GLY A 178 7.90 -0.37 -12.81
CA GLY A 178 8.20 -1.77 -13.09
C GLY A 178 8.87 -1.99 -14.44
N PRO A 179 9.46 -3.17 -14.66
CA PRO A 179 10.16 -3.46 -15.89
C PRO A 179 9.23 -3.46 -17.10
N TRP A 180 9.80 -3.11 -18.24
CA TRP A 180 9.09 -3.19 -19.52
C TRP A 180 8.79 -4.64 -19.89
N THR A 181 7.56 -4.93 -20.25
CA THR A 181 7.21 -6.23 -20.83
C THR A 181 7.55 -6.29 -22.30
N SER A 182 7.93 -7.48 -22.78
CA SER A 182 8.24 -7.69 -24.20
C SER A 182 6.98 -7.64 -25.10
N SER A 183 5.80 -7.75 -24.55
CA SER A 183 4.53 -7.72 -25.27
C SER A 183 4.02 -6.31 -25.53
N GLY A 184 4.53 -5.31 -24.82
CA GLY A 184 4.11 -3.93 -24.98
C GLY A 184 4.90 -3.17 -26.03
N TYR A 185 4.24 -2.76 -27.09
CA TYR A 185 4.65 -1.77 -28.08
C TYR A 185 5.98 -1.99 -28.81
N GLY A 186 5.89 -2.55 -30.00
CA GLY A 186 7.04 -2.85 -30.87
C GLY A 186 7.83 -1.65 -31.40
N ILE A 187 7.49 -0.41 -31.08
CA ILE A 187 8.26 0.79 -31.48
C ILE A 187 8.60 1.66 -30.26
N GLY A 188 7.73 1.72 -29.26
CA GLY A 188 7.94 2.49 -28.03
C GLY A 188 8.93 1.83 -27.07
N GLY A 189 8.83 0.54 -26.84
CA GLY A 189 9.58 -0.17 -25.80
C GLY A 189 11.10 -0.03 -25.95
N SER A 190 11.62 -0.14 -27.16
CA SER A 190 13.09 -0.03 -27.38
C SER A 190 13.63 1.41 -27.31
N LEU A 191 12.80 2.41 -27.62
CA LEU A 191 13.18 3.82 -27.51
C LEU A 191 12.96 4.35 -26.09
N SER A 192 11.92 3.90 -25.41
CA SER A 192 11.58 4.33 -24.05
C SER A 192 12.61 3.88 -23.04
N GLN A 193 13.12 2.66 -23.14
CA GLN A 193 14.22 2.16 -22.31
C GLN A 193 15.52 3.00 -22.41
N SER A 194 15.66 3.82 -23.45
CA SER A 194 16.79 4.74 -23.56
C SER A 194 16.62 6.04 -22.76
N PHE A 195 15.42 6.32 -22.23
CA PHE A 195 15.15 7.51 -21.42
C PHE A 195 15.00 7.16 -19.93
N TYR A 196 14.39 6.02 -19.65
CA TYR A 196 14.23 5.50 -18.29
C TYR A 196 14.07 3.98 -18.31
N ASP A 197 14.74 3.29 -17.40
CA ASP A 197 14.84 1.84 -17.43
C ASP A 197 13.53 1.12 -17.03
N GLN A 198 12.59 1.84 -16.42
CA GLN A 198 11.31 1.31 -15.95
C GLN A 198 10.12 2.01 -16.62
N ALA A 199 9.01 1.30 -16.75
CA ALA A 199 7.72 1.92 -16.98
C ALA A 199 7.24 2.59 -15.70
N VAL A 200 6.60 3.76 -15.80
CA VAL A 200 5.97 4.43 -14.66
C VAL A 200 4.46 4.45 -14.88
N TYR A 201 3.73 3.91 -13.93
CA TYR A 201 2.28 3.82 -13.95
C TYR A 201 1.70 4.81 -12.96
N TYR A 202 0.73 5.59 -13.40
CA TYR A 202 0.01 6.54 -12.57
C TYR A 202 -1.49 6.29 -12.67
N CYS A 203 -2.12 5.98 -11.53
CA CYS A 203 -3.54 5.65 -11.46
C CYS A 203 -4.27 6.56 -10.46
N TYR A 204 -5.54 6.85 -10.74
CA TYR A 204 -6.39 7.66 -9.88
C TYR A 204 -7.88 7.43 -10.14
N ASN A 205 -8.71 7.87 -9.21
CA ASN A 205 -10.15 7.90 -9.36
C ASN A 205 -10.58 9.11 -10.18
N LYS A 206 -11.55 8.92 -11.07
CA LYS A 206 -12.14 9.99 -11.88
C LYS A 206 -13.66 10.12 -11.74
N GLY A 207 -14.22 9.72 -10.61
CA GLY A 207 -15.66 9.78 -10.34
C GLY A 207 -16.52 8.83 -11.18
N VAL A 208 -15.98 8.30 -12.27
CA VAL A 208 -16.62 7.33 -13.18
C VAL A 208 -15.87 6.00 -13.22
N GLY A 209 -14.82 5.87 -12.45
CA GLY A 209 -14.01 4.66 -12.35
C GLY A 209 -12.53 4.95 -12.09
N ILE A 210 -11.71 3.92 -12.22
CA ILE A 210 -10.25 3.99 -12.09
C ILE A 210 -9.67 4.25 -13.48
N PHE A 211 -8.77 5.22 -13.55
CA PHE A 211 -8.00 5.56 -14.73
C PHE A 211 -6.52 5.33 -14.45
N CYS A 212 -5.84 4.71 -15.39
CA CYS A 212 -4.39 4.51 -15.32
C CYS A 212 -3.72 5.00 -16.59
N PHE A 213 -2.53 5.55 -16.44
CA PHE A 213 -1.70 6.07 -17.51
C PHE A 213 -0.28 5.56 -17.35
N THR A 214 0.41 5.37 -18.46
CA THR A 214 1.80 4.90 -18.49
C THR A 214 2.70 6.00 -19.00
N SER A 215 3.81 6.24 -18.30
CA SER A 215 4.91 7.08 -18.75
C SER A 215 6.03 6.23 -19.32
N PHE A 216 6.57 6.69 -20.44
CA PHE A 216 7.67 6.06 -21.16
C PHE A 216 9.00 6.83 -20.98
N ASP A 217 8.99 7.91 -20.22
CA ASP A 217 10.12 8.82 -20.03
C ASP A 217 10.40 9.10 -18.53
N GLY A 218 10.08 8.13 -17.67
CA GLY A 218 10.38 8.19 -16.26
C GLY A 218 9.49 9.14 -15.43
N GLY A 219 8.26 9.35 -15.87
CA GLY A 219 7.28 10.20 -15.19
C GLY A 219 7.23 11.64 -15.69
N ALA A 220 8.05 11.99 -16.71
CA ALA A 220 8.04 13.34 -17.26
C ALA A 220 6.77 13.63 -18.07
N THR A 221 6.28 12.64 -18.84
CA THR A 221 4.97 12.70 -19.51
C THR A 221 4.23 11.38 -19.37
N PHE A 222 2.91 11.45 -19.38
CA PHE A 222 2.04 10.26 -19.33
C PHE A 222 1.21 10.22 -20.60
N GLU A 223 1.43 9.17 -21.36
CA GLU A 223 0.70 8.91 -22.61
C GLU A 223 -0.26 7.75 -22.40
N ALA A 224 -0.72 7.15 -23.43
CA ALA A 224 -1.51 5.93 -23.46
C ALA A 224 -2.12 5.49 -22.12
N GLY A 225 -3.37 5.65 -21.98
CA GLY A 225 -4.09 5.23 -20.77
C GLY A 225 -5.58 5.53 -20.91
N GLY A 226 -6.32 5.15 -19.90
CA GLY A 226 -7.74 5.35 -19.88
C GLY A 226 -8.40 4.69 -18.69
N GLN A 227 -9.69 4.53 -18.79
CA GLN A 227 -10.48 3.85 -17.80
C GLN A 227 -10.18 2.35 -17.82
N ILE A 228 -9.66 1.83 -16.70
CA ILE A 228 -9.36 0.42 -16.52
C ILE A 228 -10.44 -0.32 -15.73
N PHE A 229 -11.26 0.41 -14.98
CA PHE A 229 -12.35 -0.13 -14.18
C PHE A 229 -13.49 0.85 -14.07
N GLY A 230 -14.73 0.40 -14.30
CA GLY A 230 -15.92 1.23 -14.29
C GLY A 230 -16.70 1.21 -12.98
N LEU A 231 -17.46 2.29 -12.68
CA LEU A 231 -18.34 2.36 -11.51
C LEU A 231 -19.55 1.42 -11.58
N ALA A 232 -19.80 0.76 -12.69
CA ALA A 232 -21.07 0.05 -12.94
C ALA A 232 -21.38 -1.06 -11.92
N THR A 233 -20.39 -1.50 -11.14
CA THR A 233 -20.52 -2.61 -10.20
C THR A 233 -20.37 -2.23 -8.75
N SER A 234 -19.97 -1.00 -8.43
CA SER A 234 -19.75 -0.62 -7.03
C SER A 234 -19.56 0.90 -6.85
N ASN A 235 -19.84 1.41 -5.67
CA ASN A 235 -19.41 2.73 -5.21
C ASN A 235 -17.86 2.76 -4.96
N GLY A 236 -17.12 1.95 -5.70
CA GLY A 236 -15.70 1.75 -5.49
C GLY A 236 -14.89 2.50 -6.53
N GLY A 237 -13.81 3.05 -6.09
CA GLY A 237 -12.77 3.61 -6.91
C GLY A 237 -11.45 2.92 -6.58
N LEU A 238 -10.34 3.57 -6.89
CA LEU A 238 -9.04 3.20 -6.42
C LEU A 238 -8.91 3.54 -4.93
N HIS A 239 -8.75 2.54 -4.09
CA HIS A 239 -8.53 2.69 -2.66
C HIS A 239 -7.45 1.74 -2.14
N GLY A 240 -6.84 0.97 -3.02
CA GLY A 240 -5.79 0.04 -2.74
C GLY A 240 -4.49 0.41 -3.45
N ALA A 241 -3.68 -0.61 -3.71
CA ALA A 241 -2.38 -0.47 -4.33
C ALA A 241 -2.44 -0.43 -5.85
N ILE A 242 -1.36 0.09 -6.41
CA ILE A 242 -0.81 -0.35 -7.69
C ILE A 242 0.59 -0.93 -7.41
N THR A 243 0.91 -2.04 -8.00
CA THR A 243 2.25 -2.64 -7.94
C THR A 243 2.62 -3.28 -9.27
N SER A 244 3.91 -3.45 -9.52
CA SER A 244 4.42 -4.16 -10.69
C SER A 244 5.34 -5.29 -10.23
N ALA A 245 5.18 -6.44 -10.85
CA ALA A 245 6.04 -7.60 -10.61
C ALA A 245 7.34 -7.53 -11.42
N PRO A 246 8.38 -8.31 -11.04
CA PRO A 246 9.63 -8.40 -11.78
C PRO A 246 9.49 -8.85 -13.24
N ASP A 247 8.40 -9.52 -13.61
CA ASP A 247 8.10 -9.90 -15.01
C ASP A 247 7.38 -8.80 -15.81
N GLY A 248 7.08 -7.65 -15.16
CA GLY A 248 6.39 -6.52 -15.75
C GLY A 248 4.86 -6.58 -15.68
N THR A 249 4.30 -7.61 -15.05
CA THR A 249 2.86 -7.66 -14.77
C THR A 249 2.48 -6.59 -13.78
N VAL A 250 1.43 -5.83 -14.06
CA VAL A 250 0.93 -4.73 -13.21
C VAL A 250 -0.40 -5.14 -12.59
N TYR A 251 -0.56 -4.83 -11.31
CA TYR A 251 -1.72 -5.15 -10.51
C TYR A 251 -2.31 -3.89 -9.91
N VAL A 252 -3.64 -3.77 -9.94
CA VAL A 252 -4.40 -2.68 -9.31
C VAL A 252 -5.54 -3.28 -8.50
N THR A 253 -5.73 -2.81 -7.27
CA THR A 253 -6.80 -3.28 -6.39
C THR A 253 -7.92 -2.24 -6.27
N PRO A 254 -9.10 -2.48 -6.86
CA PRO A 254 -10.26 -1.63 -6.71
C PRO A 254 -10.97 -1.89 -5.37
N ARG A 255 -11.74 -0.91 -4.91
CA ARG A 255 -12.64 -1.06 -3.75
C ARG A 255 -14.00 -1.58 -4.20
N VAL A 256 -14.26 -2.86 -4.02
CA VAL A 256 -15.45 -3.56 -4.52
C VAL A 256 -16.02 -4.55 -3.50
N GLU A 257 -17.23 -5.10 -3.77
CA GLU A 257 -17.88 -6.07 -2.88
C GLU A 257 -17.18 -7.42 -2.84
N THR A 258 -16.74 -7.88 -4.02
CA THR A 258 -15.94 -9.11 -4.14
C THR A 258 -14.50 -8.70 -4.30
N PRO A 259 -13.56 -9.20 -3.50
CA PRO A 259 -12.16 -8.90 -3.66
C PRO A 259 -11.70 -9.15 -5.09
N THR A 260 -11.10 -8.13 -5.70
CA THR A 260 -10.77 -8.13 -7.13
C THR A 260 -9.39 -7.54 -7.34
N VAL A 261 -8.65 -8.10 -8.27
CA VAL A 261 -7.40 -7.54 -8.77
C VAL A 261 -7.56 -7.32 -10.28
N ILE A 262 -7.12 -6.18 -10.76
CA ILE A 262 -7.08 -5.82 -12.18
C ILE A 262 -5.64 -5.97 -12.62
N VAL A 263 -5.42 -6.74 -13.68
CA VAL A 263 -4.08 -7.18 -14.12
C VAL A 263 -3.79 -6.69 -15.53
N SER A 264 -2.59 -6.15 -15.77
CA SER A 264 -2.07 -5.84 -17.10
C SER A 264 -0.74 -6.54 -17.32
N LYS A 265 -0.55 -7.13 -18.51
CA LYS A 265 0.68 -7.79 -18.94
C LYS A 265 1.36 -7.12 -20.14
N ASP A 266 0.89 -5.95 -20.51
CA ASP A 266 1.31 -5.23 -21.71
C ASP A 266 1.56 -3.73 -21.44
N ASN A 267 2.17 -3.43 -20.29
CA ASN A 267 2.54 -2.08 -19.86
C ASN A 267 1.31 -1.14 -19.72
N GLY A 268 0.17 -1.65 -19.26
CA GLY A 268 -1.02 -0.85 -18.97
C GLY A 268 -1.94 -0.58 -20.17
N PHE A 269 -1.75 -1.27 -21.30
CA PHE A 269 -2.61 -1.08 -22.47
C PHE A 269 -3.92 -1.87 -22.43
N THR A 270 -3.86 -3.10 -21.93
CA THR A 270 -5.05 -3.93 -21.68
C THR A 270 -5.06 -4.43 -20.24
N TRP A 271 -6.27 -4.67 -19.74
CA TRP A 271 -6.49 -5.02 -18.35
C TRP A 271 -7.56 -6.09 -18.23
N ASP A 272 -7.28 -7.11 -17.41
CA ASP A 272 -8.18 -8.21 -17.10
C ASP A 272 -8.56 -8.17 -15.61
N GLU A 273 -9.82 -8.50 -15.30
CA GLU A 273 -10.35 -8.53 -13.94
C GLU A 273 -10.37 -9.93 -13.39
N HIS A 274 -9.84 -10.13 -12.19
CA HIS A 274 -9.82 -11.39 -11.47
C HIS A 274 -10.46 -11.22 -10.09
N SER A 275 -11.57 -11.90 -9.85
CA SER A 275 -12.27 -11.91 -8.56
C SER A 275 -11.97 -13.17 -7.77
N MET A 276 -11.89 -13.02 -6.46
CA MET A 276 -11.59 -14.09 -5.49
C MET A 276 -12.30 -13.79 -4.16
N GLY A 277 -12.12 -14.64 -3.15
CA GLY A 277 -12.60 -14.34 -1.81
C GLY A 277 -14.12 -14.30 -1.65
N GLU A 278 -14.89 -14.94 -2.55
CA GLU A 278 -16.34 -15.05 -2.41
C GLU A 278 -16.75 -15.79 -1.13
N ASP A 279 -15.88 -16.66 -0.63
CA ASP A 279 -16.08 -17.41 0.62
C ASP A 279 -16.12 -16.52 1.88
N VAL A 280 -15.49 -15.36 1.82
CA VAL A 280 -15.43 -14.41 2.94
C VAL A 280 -15.94 -13.01 2.62
N GLY A 281 -16.02 -12.64 1.33
CA GLY A 281 -16.49 -11.33 0.87
C GLY A 281 -15.74 -10.15 1.49
N THR A 282 -16.39 -8.97 1.54
CA THR A 282 -15.89 -7.77 2.22
C THR A 282 -16.98 -7.17 3.13
N PRO A 283 -16.63 -6.44 4.19
CA PRO A 283 -17.60 -5.77 5.04
C PRO A 283 -18.25 -4.59 4.32
N TYR A 284 -19.34 -4.10 4.88
CA TYR A 284 -19.93 -2.82 4.49
C TYR A 284 -19.70 -1.78 5.59
N PRO A 285 -19.20 -0.56 5.29
CA PRO A 285 -18.66 -0.15 4.00
C PRO A 285 -17.37 -0.92 3.66
N ARG A 286 -17.10 -1.04 2.36
CA ARG A 286 -15.93 -1.76 1.86
C ARG A 286 -14.64 -1.09 2.35
N LYS A 287 -13.67 -1.89 2.73
CA LYS A 287 -12.37 -1.43 3.18
C LYS A 287 -11.33 -1.60 2.06
N ASN A 288 -10.16 -0.99 2.25
CA ASN A 288 -9.07 -1.10 1.30
C ASN A 288 -8.58 -2.54 1.18
N SER A 289 -8.04 -2.85 0.02
CA SER A 289 -7.29 -4.07 -0.24
C SER A 289 -5.96 -3.71 -0.90
N GLU A 290 -4.96 -4.56 -0.73
CA GLU A 290 -3.60 -4.32 -1.21
C GLU A 290 -3.07 -5.56 -1.93
N VAL A 291 -2.09 -5.35 -2.81
CA VAL A 291 -1.40 -6.42 -3.52
C VAL A 291 0.09 -6.14 -3.55
N ALA A 292 0.89 -7.17 -3.27
CA ALA A 292 2.34 -7.13 -3.42
C ALA A 292 2.82 -8.29 -4.27
N THR A 293 4.04 -8.17 -4.79
CA THR A 293 4.65 -9.22 -5.61
C THR A 293 6.06 -9.53 -5.12
N ASP A 294 6.42 -10.82 -5.12
CA ASP A 294 7.75 -11.26 -4.73
C ASP A 294 8.75 -11.25 -5.91
N THR A 295 10.01 -11.56 -5.62
CA THR A 295 11.08 -11.55 -6.62
C THR A 295 10.94 -12.61 -7.73
N GLN A 296 9.98 -13.52 -7.63
CA GLN A 296 9.62 -14.48 -8.70
C GLN A 296 8.27 -14.16 -9.36
N SER A 297 7.74 -12.97 -9.12
CA SER A 297 6.45 -12.51 -9.68
C SER A 297 5.23 -13.29 -9.17
N ASN A 298 5.33 -13.97 -8.03
CA ASN A 298 4.13 -14.42 -7.34
C ASN A 298 3.44 -13.21 -6.71
N ALA A 299 2.11 -13.18 -6.74
CA ALA A 299 1.32 -12.07 -6.23
C ALA A 299 0.48 -12.48 -5.01
N TYR A 300 0.39 -11.57 -4.05
CA TYR A 300 -0.33 -11.74 -2.78
C TYR A 300 -1.33 -10.61 -2.63
N HIS A 301 -2.61 -10.92 -2.76
CA HIS A 301 -3.71 -9.97 -2.57
C HIS A 301 -4.29 -10.14 -1.18
N ILE A 302 -4.37 -9.06 -0.42
CA ILE A 302 -4.96 -9.05 0.92
C ILE A 302 -6.15 -8.09 0.99
N TRP A 303 -7.12 -8.41 1.86
CA TRP A 303 -8.29 -7.58 2.10
C TRP A 303 -8.88 -7.82 3.49
N THR A 304 -9.77 -6.94 3.92
CA THR A 304 -10.63 -7.20 5.08
C THR A 304 -11.85 -8.01 4.64
N GLY A 305 -12.03 -9.20 5.20
CA GLY A 305 -13.18 -10.08 4.91
C GLY A 305 -14.48 -9.62 5.56
N GLY A 306 -15.59 -10.26 5.21
CA GLY A 306 -16.93 -9.91 5.70
C GLY A 306 -17.12 -10.00 7.20
N ASP A 307 -16.31 -10.79 7.89
CA ASP A 307 -16.22 -10.87 9.35
C ASP A 307 -15.22 -9.90 9.98
N GLU A 308 -14.70 -8.96 9.17
CA GLU A 308 -13.71 -7.96 9.53
C GLU A 308 -12.32 -8.51 9.90
N GLY A 309 -12.00 -9.76 9.58
CA GLY A 309 -10.66 -10.33 9.63
C GLY A 309 -9.85 -9.98 8.36
N VAL A 310 -8.52 -10.03 8.44
CA VAL A 310 -7.64 -9.91 7.27
C VAL A 310 -7.48 -11.26 6.60
N TYR A 311 -7.65 -11.28 5.29
CA TYR A 311 -7.55 -12.46 4.44
C TYR A 311 -6.61 -12.24 3.28
N MET A 312 -6.13 -13.33 2.70
CA MET A 312 -5.20 -13.34 1.57
C MET A 312 -5.61 -14.38 0.53
N SER A 313 -5.34 -14.08 -0.73
CA SER A 313 -5.27 -15.00 -1.87
C SER A 313 -3.97 -14.81 -2.62
N ARG A 314 -3.52 -15.85 -3.33
CA ARG A 314 -2.25 -15.88 -4.05
C ARG A 314 -2.44 -16.19 -5.52
N SER A 315 -1.52 -15.68 -6.34
CA SER A 315 -1.29 -16.10 -7.72
C SER A 315 0.17 -16.47 -7.92
N ILE A 316 0.46 -17.60 -8.56
CA ILE A 316 1.82 -18.07 -8.87
C ILE A 316 2.07 -18.13 -10.38
N ASP A 317 1.22 -17.52 -11.17
CA ASP A 317 1.22 -17.53 -12.64
C ASP A 317 1.04 -16.12 -13.23
N SER A 318 1.62 -15.12 -12.56
CA SER A 318 1.57 -13.72 -13.00
C SER A 318 0.14 -13.18 -13.12
N GLY A 319 -0.72 -13.53 -12.16
CA GLY A 319 -2.08 -13.02 -12.05
C GLY A 319 -3.10 -13.69 -12.99
N GLU A 320 -2.72 -14.75 -13.74
CA GLU A 320 -3.65 -15.48 -14.60
C GLU A 320 -4.73 -16.20 -13.80
N THR A 321 -4.33 -16.84 -12.70
CA THR A 321 -5.25 -17.49 -11.77
C THR A 321 -4.96 -17.14 -10.33
N TRP A 322 -6.02 -17.17 -9.51
CA TRP A 322 -5.97 -16.84 -8.09
C TRP A 322 -6.62 -17.93 -7.27
N GLU A 323 -6.07 -18.20 -6.09
CA GLU A 323 -6.68 -19.13 -5.15
C GLU A 323 -8.07 -18.64 -4.76
N GLN A 324 -9.06 -19.54 -4.82
CA GLN A 324 -10.45 -19.21 -4.50
C GLN A 324 -10.79 -19.43 -3.02
N THR A 325 -9.96 -20.19 -2.31
CA THR A 325 -10.10 -20.37 -0.86
C THR A 325 -9.24 -19.30 -0.16
N SER A 326 -9.89 -18.48 0.65
CA SER A 326 -9.23 -17.39 1.36
C SER A 326 -8.44 -17.89 2.57
N ILE A 327 -7.22 -17.42 2.70
CA ILE A 327 -6.35 -17.71 3.86
C ILE A 327 -6.56 -16.60 4.89
N ARG A 328 -7.02 -16.94 6.10
CA ARG A 328 -7.12 -15.97 7.18
C ARG A 328 -5.73 -15.65 7.74
N ILE A 329 -5.39 -14.35 7.79
CA ILE A 329 -4.12 -13.84 8.31
C ILE A 329 -4.26 -13.36 9.75
N SER A 330 -5.33 -12.62 10.06
CA SER A 330 -5.53 -12.09 11.40
C SER A 330 -5.97 -13.19 12.38
N PRO A 331 -5.55 -13.14 13.66
CA PRO A 331 -6.10 -13.99 14.71
C PRO A 331 -7.63 -13.90 14.79
N LYS A 332 -8.29 -14.98 15.21
CA LYS A 332 -9.77 -15.01 15.31
C LYS A 332 -10.33 -14.03 16.34
N GLU A 333 -9.53 -13.68 17.33
CA GLU A 333 -9.84 -12.71 18.38
C GLU A 333 -9.90 -11.28 17.84
N VAL A 334 -9.20 -11.00 16.73
CA VAL A 334 -9.24 -9.71 16.04
C VAL A 334 -10.48 -9.70 15.17
N ILE A 335 -11.49 -8.95 15.62
CA ILE A 335 -12.83 -8.91 15.04
C ILE A 335 -13.17 -7.57 14.37
N SER A 336 -12.22 -6.66 14.30
CA SER A 336 -12.31 -5.45 13.49
C SER A 336 -10.94 -5.07 12.98
N THR A 337 -10.80 -4.91 11.68
CA THR A 337 -9.53 -4.53 11.03
C THR A 337 -9.72 -3.43 10.02
N THR A 338 -8.67 -2.64 9.77
CA THR A 338 -8.65 -1.62 8.73
C THR A 338 -7.21 -1.34 8.27
N PHE A 339 -7.06 -0.72 7.09
CA PHE A 339 -5.78 -0.35 6.49
C PHE A 339 -4.78 -1.53 6.41
N PRO A 340 -5.18 -2.69 5.84
CA PRO A 340 -4.23 -3.74 5.59
C PRO A 340 -3.22 -3.28 4.54
N GLN A 341 -1.94 -3.57 4.79
CA GLN A 341 -0.83 -3.33 3.87
C GLN A 341 -0.02 -4.61 3.76
N VAL A 342 0.48 -4.92 2.58
CA VAL A 342 1.34 -6.08 2.34
C VAL A 342 2.57 -5.66 1.55
N ASP A 343 3.69 -6.25 1.90
CA ASP A 343 4.93 -6.20 1.12
C ASP A 343 5.53 -7.60 0.99
N ALA A 344 6.26 -7.84 -0.10
CA ALA A 344 6.82 -9.14 -0.42
C ALA A 344 8.28 -9.02 -0.87
N GLY A 345 9.10 -9.96 -0.41
CA GLY A 345 10.52 -10.02 -0.74
C GLY A 345 10.85 -11.22 -1.62
N ASP A 346 11.69 -12.14 -1.10
CA ASP A 346 11.95 -13.42 -1.77
C ASP A 346 10.66 -14.26 -1.85
N PRO A 347 10.61 -15.26 -2.73
CA PRO A 347 9.41 -16.08 -2.94
C PRO A 347 8.85 -16.66 -1.63
N GLY A 348 7.59 -16.39 -1.38
CA GLY A 348 6.89 -16.82 -0.18
C GLY A 348 7.21 -16.03 1.09
N LYS A 349 8.06 -15.01 1.03
CA LYS A 349 8.36 -14.13 2.17
C LYS A 349 7.56 -12.86 2.07
N ILE A 350 6.58 -12.72 2.94
CA ILE A 350 5.68 -11.57 2.98
C ILE A 350 5.62 -10.99 4.38
N ALA A 351 5.30 -9.71 4.43
CA ALA A 351 4.97 -8.99 5.64
C ALA A 351 3.65 -8.26 5.46
N ILE A 352 2.78 -8.33 6.45
CA ILE A 352 1.46 -7.73 6.43
C ILE A 352 1.28 -6.91 7.69
N THR A 353 0.78 -5.69 7.53
CA THR A 353 0.41 -4.81 8.64
C THR A 353 -1.06 -4.42 8.53
N TYR A 354 -1.71 -4.21 9.66
CA TYR A 354 -3.09 -3.70 9.72
C TYR A 354 -3.39 -3.12 11.10
N LEU A 355 -4.36 -2.25 11.17
CA LEU A 355 -4.96 -1.84 12.43
C LEU A 355 -6.05 -2.83 12.80
N GLY A 356 -5.97 -3.39 14.01
CA GLY A 356 -6.91 -4.40 14.49
C GLY A 356 -7.40 -4.11 15.90
N SER A 357 -8.58 -4.64 16.23
CA SER A 357 -9.18 -4.62 17.56
C SER A 357 -9.87 -5.94 17.87
N GLU A 358 -9.74 -6.38 19.11
CA GLU A 358 -10.49 -7.53 19.66
C GLU A 358 -11.90 -7.15 20.09
N ASN A 359 -12.24 -5.87 20.04
CA ASN A 359 -13.57 -5.39 20.34
C ASN A 359 -14.32 -5.10 19.05
N SER A 360 -15.61 -5.47 19.00
CA SER A 360 -16.45 -5.12 17.87
C SER A 360 -16.50 -3.61 17.73
N SER A 361 -16.02 -3.11 16.60
CA SER A 361 -16.23 -1.72 16.27
C SER A 361 -17.53 -1.59 15.48
N GLU A 362 -18.26 -0.53 15.74
CA GLU A 362 -19.34 -0.09 14.87
C GLU A 362 -18.78 0.79 13.73
N LEU A 363 -17.47 0.73 13.50
CA LEU A 363 -16.82 1.45 12.43
C LEU A 363 -17.47 1.09 11.10
N GLY A 364 -18.09 2.12 10.50
CA GLY A 364 -18.69 2.00 9.20
C GLY A 364 -19.92 1.13 9.10
N LYS A 365 -20.48 0.68 10.22
CA LYS A 365 -21.87 0.18 10.21
C LYS A 365 -22.82 1.38 10.11
N PRO A 366 -23.80 1.34 9.20
CA PRO A 366 -24.90 2.30 9.29
C PRO A 366 -25.52 2.16 10.67
N ASP A 367 -25.99 3.26 11.26
CA ASP A 367 -26.85 3.12 12.42
C ASP A 367 -28.06 2.26 12.04
N ILE A 368 -28.73 1.70 13.03
CA ILE A 368 -29.82 0.72 12.85
C ILE A 368 -30.95 1.28 11.94
N ASP A 369 -31.01 2.58 11.79
CA ASP A 369 -32.04 3.27 11.00
C ASP A 369 -31.54 3.68 9.60
N GLY A 370 -30.25 3.49 9.27
CA GLY A 370 -29.68 3.80 7.94
C GLY A 370 -29.56 5.27 7.61
N GLU A 371 -29.92 6.17 8.52
CA GLU A 371 -30.03 7.61 8.25
C GLU A 371 -28.80 8.42 8.71
N ASN A 372 -27.98 7.89 9.60
CA ASN A 372 -26.82 8.60 10.15
C ASN A 372 -25.50 7.90 9.87
N TRP A 373 -25.31 7.45 8.65
CA TRP A 373 -23.98 6.99 8.23
C TRP A 373 -23.00 8.16 8.31
N THR A 374 -22.23 8.23 9.37
CA THR A 374 -21.13 9.20 9.52
C THR A 374 -19.93 8.86 8.66
N GLY A 375 -20.09 7.94 7.77
CA GLY A 375 -19.47 7.80 6.46
C GLY A 375 -18.02 7.40 6.42
N ASN A 376 -17.25 7.50 7.44
CA ASN A 376 -15.85 7.14 7.38
C ASN A 376 -15.56 5.90 8.25
N ALA A 377 -15.50 4.76 7.58
CA ALA A 377 -15.00 3.52 8.17
C ALA A 377 -13.58 3.66 8.77
N HIS A 378 -12.91 4.75 8.46
CA HIS A 378 -11.56 5.07 8.86
C HIS A 378 -11.46 5.86 10.17
N TYR A 379 -12.55 6.46 10.64
CA TYR A 379 -12.53 7.24 11.87
C TYR A 379 -13.23 6.49 12.99
N ALA A 380 -12.49 6.13 14.01
CA ALA A 380 -13.07 5.59 15.24
C ALA A 380 -13.95 6.65 15.90
N THR A 381 -15.25 6.56 15.72
CA THR A 381 -16.23 7.34 16.47
C THR A 381 -16.59 6.67 17.79
N THR A 382 -16.06 5.48 18.04
CA THR A 382 -16.31 4.63 19.20
C THR A 382 -15.12 4.61 20.15
N ASN A 383 -15.34 4.25 21.40
CA ASN A 383 -14.28 4.06 22.42
C ASN A 383 -13.54 2.72 22.21
N VAL A 384 -13.27 2.34 20.97
CA VAL A 384 -12.55 1.13 20.64
C VAL A 384 -11.10 1.48 20.35
N SER A 385 -10.18 0.83 21.03
CA SER A 385 -8.75 0.95 20.76
C SER A 385 -8.35 0.02 19.61
N TYR A 386 -7.63 0.57 18.64
CA TYR A 386 -6.98 -0.18 17.60
C TYR A 386 -5.50 -0.31 17.91
N TYR A 387 -4.97 -1.47 17.61
CA TYR A 387 -3.55 -1.78 17.73
C TYR A 387 -2.97 -2.04 16.35
N LEU A 388 -1.69 -1.71 16.17
CA LEU A 388 -0.95 -2.11 14.98
C LEU A 388 -0.56 -3.58 15.12
N TYR A 389 -1.04 -4.39 14.18
CA TYR A 389 -0.62 -5.78 14.02
C TYR A 389 0.37 -5.88 12.88
N ILE A 390 1.40 -6.69 13.09
CA ILE A 390 2.40 -7.00 12.07
C ILE A 390 2.53 -8.52 11.98
N THR A 391 2.35 -9.06 10.79
CA THR A 391 2.40 -10.49 10.51
C THR A 391 3.44 -10.78 9.44
N PHE A 392 4.23 -11.84 9.63
CA PHE A 392 5.21 -12.30 8.66
C PHE A 392 4.94 -13.75 8.27
N SER A 393 5.15 -14.05 7.00
CA SER A 393 5.27 -15.42 6.53
C SER A 393 6.58 -15.60 5.79
N LEU A 394 7.27 -16.72 6.04
CA LEU A 394 8.47 -17.12 5.31
C LEU A 394 8.17 -18.18 4.24
N ASN A 395 6.94 -18.66 4.20
CA ASN A 395 6.48 -19.76 3.36
C ASN A 395 5.05 -19.54 2.87
N ALA A 396 4.70 -18.31 2.56
CA ALA A 396 3.35 -17.95 2.10
C ALA A 396 2.93 -18.66 0.80
N LEU A 397 3.83 -19.36 0.12
CA LEU A 397 3.55 -20.20 -1.06
C LEU A 397 3.25 -21.66 -0.69
N ASP A 398 3.48 -22.09 0.54
CA ASP A 398 3.17 -23.45 0.97
C ASP A 398 1.65 -23.57 1.18
N SER A 399 1.11 -24.73 0.80
CA SER A 399 -0.32 -25.05 0.90
C SER A 399 -0.70 -25.58 2.29
#